data_61d57faa091a5199ce636b0805d185e8
#
_entry.id   61d57faa091a5199ce636b0805d185e8
#
_cell.length_a   1.000
_cell.length_b   1.000
_cell.length_c   1.000
_cell.angle_alpha   90.00
_cell.angle_beta   90.00
_cell.angle_gamma   90.00
#
_symmetry.space_group_name_H-M   'P 1'
#
loop_
_entity.id
_entity.type
_entity.pdbx_description
1 polymer ?
#
loop_
_entity_poly.entity_id
_entity_poly.type
_entity_poly.pdbx_seq_one_letter_code
_entity_poly.pdbx_strand_id
1 'polypeptide(L)'
;EGAPSWLLPLLACPFCRGPLLGEGCPGCGRVFPRKGGFLDLRAFRERPHLALANRLPPVAALYDLWRTRSTGLLSGGRLDLAGELALLREWLLPTGGPFLDVGTGTGVYREALGEGMVGVDPSPAFLEVAQRRRPGAYLLAHGERLPFREGAFSGVAIGPTWNEFLDPEGAAREARRVLRPGGRLFGLLLLGPGASLGLFRPTPE
;
A
#
# COMPACT_ATOMS: atom_id res chain seq x y z
N GLU A 1 14.30 -3.26 14.30
CA GLU A 1 13.11 -3.17 15.16
C GLU A 1 12.04 -4.07 14.58
N GLY A 2 11.42 -4.92 15.43
CA GLY A 2 10.44 -5.91 15.00
C GLY A 2 9.11 -5.25 14.60
N ALA A 3 8.27 -5.98 13.87
CA ALA A 3 6.91 -5.52 13.56
C ALA A 3 6.14 -5.24 14.86
N PRO A 4 5.29 -4.19 14.89
CA PRO A 4 4.48 -3.87 16.07
C PRO A 4 3.65 -5.09 16.50
N SER A 5 3.50 -5.28 17.80
CA SER A 5 2.78 -6.44 18.36
C SER A 5 1.34 -6.55 17.87
N TRP A 6 0.68 -5.42 17.59
CA TRP A 6 -0.69 -5.39 17.06
C TRP A 6 -0.80 -5.89 15.62
N LEU A 7 0.30 -5.85 14.84
CA LEU A 7 0.31 -6.26 13.44
C LEU A 7 0.40 -7.78 13.27
N LEU A 8 1.17 -8.46 14.13
CA LEU A 8 1.42 -9.90 14.01
C LEU A 8 0.15 -10.74 13.90
N PRO A 9 -0.90 -10.52 14.75
CA PRO A 9 -2.14 -11.29 14.66
C PRO A 9 -2.94 -11.04 13.37
N LEU A 10 -2.64 -9.98 12.63
CA LEU A 10 -3.33 -9.62 11.39
C LEU A 10 -2.72 -10.30 10.17
N LEU A 11 -1.47 -10.77 10.27
CA LEU A 11 -0.75 -11.35 9.15
C LEU A 11 -1.31 -12.72 8.75
N ALA A 12 -1.30 -12.99 7.45
CA ALA A 12 -1.60 -14.28 6.86
C ALA A 12 -0.68 -14.55 5.67
N CYS A 13 -0.37 -15.79 5.45
CA CYS A 13 0.42 -16.21 4.30
C CYS A 13 -0.23 -15.78 2.99
N PRO A 14 0.46 -15.05 2.10
CA PRO A 14 -0.13 -14.63 0.84
C PRO A 14 -0.41 -15.79 -0.12
N PHE A 15 0.09 -17.01 0.16
CA PHE A 15 -0.11 -18.20 -0.69
C PHE A 15 -1.24 -19.10 -0.20
N CYS A 16 -1.22 -19.53 1.06
CA CYS A 16 -2.21 -20.47 1.60
C CYS A 16 -3.21 -19.84 2.58
N ARG A 17 -3.06 -18.56 2.91
CA ARG A 17 -3.90 -17.82 3.88
C ARG A 17 -3.76 -18.30 5.34
N GLY A 18 -2.91 -19.26 5.61
CA GLY A 18 -2.61 -19.70 6.98
C GLY A 18 -1.87 -18.65 7.79
N PRO A 19 -1.82 -18.80 9.12
CA PRO A 19 -1.12 -17.87 9.99
C PRO A 19 0.38 -17.85 9.69
N LEU A 20 1.02 -16.71 9.92
CA LEU A 20 2.47 -16.57 9.89
C LEU A 20 3.03 -16.69 11.31
N LEU A 21 4.11 -17.46 11.48
CA LEU A 21 4.90 -17.55 12.70
C LEU A 21 6.31 -17.03 12.41
N GLY A 22 6.59 -15.83 12.88
CA GLY A 22 7.83 -15.13 12.52
C GLY A 22 7.91 -14.88 11.01
N GLU A 23 8.97 -15.44 10.38
CA GLU A 23 9.22 -15.33 8.94
C GLU A 23 8.73 -16.57 8.16
N GLY A 24 7.95 -17.46 8.78
CA GLY A 24 7.51 -18.72 8.18
C GLY A 24 6.01 -18.92 8.20
N CYS A 25 5.54 -19.78 7.28
CA CYS A 25 4.18 -20.26 7.24
C CYS A 25 4.14 -21.77 7.53
N PRO A 26 3.64 -22.19 8.70
CA PRO A 26 3.52 -23.62 9.01
C PRO A 26 2.58 -24.37 8.07
N GLY A 27 1.58 -23.69 7.53
CA GLY A 27 0.57 -24.31 6.68
C GLY A 27 1.09 -24.78 5.32
N CYS A 28 2.02 -24.06 4.72
CA CYS A 28 2.60 -24.43 3.41
C CYS A 28 4.12 -24.55 3.40
N GLY A 29 4.77 -24.40 4.55
CA GLY A 29 6.23 -24.55 4.71
C GLY A 29 7.07 -23.42 4.10
N ARG A 30 6.45 -22.35 3.60
CA ARG A 30 7.19 -21.22 3.01
C ARG A 30 7.86 -20.38 4.07
N VAL A 31 9.09 -19.97 3.78
CA VAL A 31 9.84 -18.98 4.54
C VAL A 31 9.92 -17.69 3.74
N PHE A 32 9.72 -16.57 4.41
CA PHE A 32 9.69 -15.24 3.81
C PHE A 32 10.94 -14.47 4.28
N PRO A 33 11.89 -14.19 3.37
CA PRO A 33 13.13 -13.50 3.74
C PRO A 33 12.84 -12.02 4.03
N ARG A 34 13.81 -11.36 4.66
CA ARG A 34 13.82 -9.89 4.71
C ARG A 34 14.60 -9.31 3.55
N LYS A 35 14.10 -8.23 3.00
CA LYS A 35 14.76 -7.45 1.96
C LYS A 35 14.74 -5.97 2.32
N GLY A 36 15.91 -5.34 2.39
CA GLY A 36 16.00 -3.96 2.88
C GLY A 36 15.48 -3.78 4.32
N GLY A 37 15.50 -4.84 5.15
CA GLY A 37 14.95 -4.84 6.51
C GLY A 37 13.45 -5.18 6.58
N PHE A 38 12.73 -5.18 5.47
CA PHE A 38 11.29 -5.46 5.39
C PHE A 38 11.01 -6.94 5.13
N LEU A 39 9.98 -7.50 5.78
CA LEU A 39 9.51 -8.86 5.49
C LEU A 39 8.96 -8.92 4.06
N ASP A 40 9.50 -9.83 3.24
CA ASP A 40 9.14 -9.96 1.83
C ASP A 40 8.01 -10.96 1.62
N LEU A 41 6.79 -10.45 1.62
CA LEU A 41 5.55 -11.21 1.43
C LEU A 41 4.98 -11.07 0.00
N ARG A 42 5.81 -10.65 -0.97
CA ARG A 42 5.38 -10.52 -2.37
C ARG A 42 5.05 -11.88 -2.96
N ALA A 43 3.91 -11.98 -3.63
CA ALA A 43 3.40 -13.22 -4.23
C ALA A 43 3.75 -13.37 -5.71
N PHE A 44 4.16 -12.28 -6.38
CA PHE A 44 4.44 -12.25 -7.81
C PHE A 44 5.81 -11.67 -8.10
N ARG A 45 6.32 -11.93 -9.31
CA ARG A 45 7.46 -11.19 -9.85
C ARG A 45 6.95 -9.89 -10.49
N GLU A 46 7.58 -8.78 -10.17
CA GLU A 46 7.29 -7.49 -10.79
C GLU A 46 7.61 -7.52 -12.29
N ARG A 47 6.90 -6.71 -13.06
CA ARG A 47 7.26 -6.46 -14.45
C ARG A 47 8.64 -5.75 -14.51
N PRO A 48 9.53 -6.15 -15.44
CA PRO A 48 10.90 -5.63 -15.48
C PRO A 48 11.00 -4.10 -15.57
N HIS A 49 10.09 -3.44 -16.29
CA HIS A 49 10.11 -1.98 -16.47
C HIS A 49 9.64 -1.22 -15.20
N LEU A 50 8.64 -1.73 -14.47
CA LEU A 50 8.22 -1.17 -13.18
C LEU A 50 9.28 -1.41 -12.11
N ALA A 51 9.88 -2.61 -12.12
CA ALA A 51 10.96 -2.95 -11.22
C ALA A 51 12.19 -2.04 -11.41
N LEU A 52 12.48 -1.59 -12.64
CA LEU A 52 13.61 -0.69 -12.90
C LEU A 52 13.36 0.71 -12.32
N ALA A 53 12.19 1.31 -12.59
CA ALA A 53 11.82 2.62 -12.04
C ALA A 53 11.79 2.61 -10.50
N ASN A 54 11.25 1.54 -9.91
CA ASN A 54 11.11 1.38 -8.46
C ASN A 54 12.43 0.99 -7.75
N ARG A 55 13.49 0.65 -8.49
CA ARG A 55 14.81 0.30 -7.92
C ARG A 55 15.78 1.47 -7.84
N LEU A 56 15.46 2.59 -8.47
CA LEU A 56 16.34 3.74 -8.49
C LEU A 56 16.11 4.62 -7.25
N PRO A 57 17.06 4.67 -6.28
CA PRO A 57 16.94 5.49 -5.07
C PRO A 57 16.63 6.96 -5.35
N PRO A 58 17.17 7.61 -6.42
CA PRO A 58 16.82 8.98 -6.75
C PRO A 58 15.33 9.17 -7.08
N VAL A 59 14.68 8.18 -7.71
CA VAL A 59 13.26 8.24 -8.06
C VAL A 59 12.42 8.26 -6.79
N ALA A 60 12.69 7.35 -5.86
CA ALA A 60 12.00 7.32 -4.57
C ALA A 60 12.22 8.61 -3.74
N ALA A 61 13.45 9.18 -3.79
CA ALA A 61 13.76 10.41 -3.08
C ALA A 61 13.04 11.64 -3.64
N LEU A 62 12.87 11.72 -4.97
CA LEU A 62 12.16 12.80 -5.66
C LEU A 62 10.64 12.60 -5.68
N TYR A 63 10.18 11.40 -5.38
CA TYR A 63 8.77 11.04 -5.44
C TYR A 63 7.90 11.92 -4.54
N ASP A 64 8.33 12.26 -3.32
CA ASP A 64 7.57 13.11 -2.42
C ASP A 64 7.37 14.53 -2.99
N LEU A 65 8.39 15.08 -3.66
CA LEU A 65 8.26 16.37 -4.34
C LEU A 65 7.26 16.31 -5.49
N TRP A 66 7.28 15.22 -6.25
CA TRP A 66 6.29 14.97 -7.29
C TRP A 66 4.90 14.74 -6.67
N ARG A 67 4.82 13.97 -5.58
CA ARG A 67 3.57 13.60 -4.91
C ARG A 67 2.85 14.83 -4.34
N THR A 68 3.57 15.80 -3.79
CA THR A 68 2.98 17.04 -3.27
C THR A 68 2.32 17.90 -4.35
N ARG A 69 2.76 17.79 -5.60
CA ARG A 69 2.26 18.57 -6.73
C ARG A 69 1.30 17.80 -7.62
N SER A 70 1.45 16.48 -7.68
CA SER A 70 0.70 15.64 -8.62
C SER A 70 -0.81 15.65 -8.35
N THR A 71 -1.23 15.61 -7.09
CA THR A 71 -2.66 15.66 -6.75
C THR A 71 -3.30 16.95 -7.27
N GLY A 72 -2.68 18.09 -7.04
CA GLY A 72 -3.14 19.38 -7.57
C GLY A 72 -3.16 19.43 -9.09
N LEU A 73 -2.07 18.98 -9.72
CA LEU A 73 -1.95 18.99 -11.17
C LEU A 73 -2.98 18.06 -11.85
N LEU A 74 -3.10 16.84 -11.35
CA LEU A 74 -3.97 15.79 -11.92
C LEU A 74 -5.45 16.03 -11.63
N SER A 75 -5.79 16.74 -10.55
CA SER A 75 -7.15 17.14 -10.22
C SER A 75 -7.59 18.44 -10.92
N GLY A 76 -6.71 19.08 -11.70
CA GLY A 76 -6.97 20.40 -12.26
C GLY A 76 -7.10 21.48 -11.18
N GLY A 77 -6.35 21.39 -10.10
CA GLY A 77 -6.34 22.31 -8.98
C GLY A 77 -7.50 22.15 -7.99
N ARG A 78 -8.33 21.13 -8.15
CA ARG A 78 -9.50 20.88 -7.28
C ARG A 78 -9.14 20.23 -5.94
N LEU A 79 -8.06 19.49 -5.89
CA LEU A 79 -7.60 18.78 -4.71
C LEU A 79 -6.07 18.84 -4.66
N ASP A 80 -5.52 19.32 -3.57
CA ASP A 80 -4.09 19.21 -3.28
C ASP A 80 -3.82 18.05 -2.28
N LEU A 81 -2.56 17.81 -1.95
CA LEU A 81 -2.21 16.75 -1.01
C LEU A 81 -2.79 16.99 0.39
N ALA A 82 -2.84 18.24 0.84
CA ALA A 82 -3.40 18.58 2.15
C ALA A 82 -4.90 18.28 2.22
N GLY A 83 -5.65 18.62 1.17
CA GLY A 83 -7.05 18.28 1.03
C GLY A 83 -7.29 16.78 0.93
N GLU A 84 -6.43 16.05 0.19
CA GLU A 84 -6.47 14.60 0.11
C GLU A 84 -6.29 13.94 1.49
N LEU A 85 -5.29 14.38 2.27
CA LEU A 85 -5.06 13.90 3.62
C LEU A 85 -6.20 14.25 4.58
N ALA A 86 -6.83 15.42 4.40
CA ALA A 86 -8.01 15.82 5.19
C ALA A 86 -9.19 14.88 4.92
N LEU A 87 -9.49 14.60 3.65
CA LEU A 87 -10.54 13.64 3.26
C LEU A 87 -10.25 12.24 3.79
N LEU A 88 -9.00 11.80 3.72
CA LEU A 88 -8.58 10.51 4.24
C LEU A 88 -8.84 10.39 5.75
N ARG A 89 -8.49 11.44 6.52
CA ARG A 89 -8.76 11.51 7.97
C ARG A 89 -10.26 11.46 8.26
N GLU A 90 -11.02 12.33 7.61
CA GLU A 90 -12.47 12.41 7.79
C GLU A 90 -13.16 11.08 7.52
N TRP A 91 -12.73 10.38 6.47
CA TRP A 91 -13.35 9.14 6.05
C TRP A 91 -12.91 7.92 6.87
N LEU A 92 -11.61 7.78 7.17
CA LEU A 92 -11.10 6.55 7.78
C LEU A 92 -10.96 6.63 9.31
N LEU A 93 -10.53 7.75 9.90
CA LEU A 93 -10.28 7.80 11.35
C LEU A 93 -11.49 7.43 12.21
N PRO A 94 -12.74 7.79 11.84
CA PRO A 94 -13.91 7.39 12.64
C PRO A 94 -14.14 5.89 12.76
N THR A 95 -13.48 5.07 11.91
CA THR A 95 -13.57 3.60 11.99
C THR A 95 -12.70 3.00 13.10
N GLY A 96 -11.77 3.77 13.68
CA GLY A 96 -10.98 3.40 14.86
C GLY A 96 -9.72 2.58 14.60
N GLY A 97 -9.44 2.19 13.34
CA GLY A 97 -8.28 1.35 13.00
C GLY A 97 -8.42 -0.13 13.41
N PRO A 98 -7.44 -0.96 13.13
CA PRO A 98 -6.22 -0.63 12.37
C PRO A 98 -6.49 -0.29 10.91
N PHE A 99 -5.52 0.39 10.28
CA PHE A 99 -5.60 0.87 8.90
C PHE A 99 -4.53 0.20 8.02
N LEU A 100 -4.87 -0.01 6.74
CA LEU A 100 -3.98 -0.50 5.71
C LEU A 100 -3.85 0.54 4.59
N ASP A 101 -2.61 0.86 4.21
CA ASP A 101 -2.30 1.67 3.03
C ASP A 101 -1.66 0.79 1.96
N VAL A 102 -2.37 0.56 0.86
CA VAL A 102 -1.95 -0.31 -0.26
C VAL A 102 -1.29 0.53 -1.35
N GLY A 103 -0.05 0.18 -1.69
CA GLY A 103 0.80 1.00 -2.54
C GLY A 103 1.25 2.26 -1.80
N THR A 104 1.72 2.05 -0.57
CA THR A 104 2.06 3.16 0.35
C THR A 104 3.17 4.08 -0.15
N GLY A 105 3.99 3.60 -1.09
CA GLY A 105 5.11 4.35 -1.62
C GLY A 105 6.04 4.85 -0.52
N THR A 106 6.17 6.17 -0.40
CA THR A 106 6.97 6.84 0.64
C THR A 106 6.23 7.04 1.97
N GLY A 107 5.05 6.43 2.14
CA GLY A 107 4.31 6.40 3.41
C GLY A 107 3.54 7.68 3.73
N VAL A 108 3.16 8.49 2.73
CA VAL A 108 2.53 9.81 2.94
C VAL A 108 1.23 9.71 3.77
N TYR A 109 0.43 8.66 3.57
CA TYR A 109 -0.83 8.49 4.29
C TYR A 109 -0.67 8.23 5.80
N ARG A 110 0.56 7.86 6.24
CA ARG A 110 0.86 7.77 7.66
C ARG A 110 0.71 9.11 8.40
N GLU A 111 0.91 10.24 7.72
CA GLU A 111 0.68 11.56 8.29
C GLU A 111 -0.79 11.80 8.66
N ALA A 112 -1.70 11.10 7.98
CA ALA A 112 -3.14 11.15 8.25
C ALA A 112 -3.60 10.07 9.23
N LEU A 113 -3.10 8.84 9.09
CA LEU A 113 -3.63 7.65 9.78
C LEU A 113 -2.82 7.27 11.03
N GLY A 114 -1.60 7.79 11.20
CA GLY A 114 -0.81 7.62 12.42
C GLY A 114 -0.25 6.20 12.62
N GLU A 115 0.02 5.85 13.88
CA GLU A 115 0.71 4.61 14.24
C GLU A 115 -0.12 3.34 14.04
N GLY A 116 -1.43 3.44 13.98
CA GLY A 116 -2.34 2.34 13.69
C GLY A 116 -2.38 1.91 12.22
N MET A 117 -1.52 2.48 11.37
CA MET A 117 -1.42 2.15 9.95
C MET A 117 -0.27 1.19 9.67
N VAL A 118 -0.52 0.18 8.84
CA VAL A 118 0.51 -0.58 8.13
C VAL A 118 0.49 -0.22 6.64
N GLY A 119 1.66 0.07 6.06
CA GLY A 119 1.83 0.32 4.64
C GLY A 119 2.38 -0.92 3.92
N VAL A 120 1.85 -1.21 2.74
CA VAL A 120 2.41 -2.24 1.86
C VAL A 120 2.79 -1.65 0.51
N ASP A 121 3.95 -2.05 0.00
CA ASP A 121 4.46 -1.65 -1.31
C ASP A 121 5.37 -2.75 -1.84
N PRO A 122 5.41 -3.03 -3.15
CA PRO A 122 6.35 -4.01 -3.70
C PRO A 122 7.79 -3.50 -3.81
N SER A 123 8.03 -2.19 -3.66
CA SER A 123 9.36 -1.57 -3.83
C SER A 123 10.11 -1.40 -2.50
N PRO A 124 11.26 -2.08 -2.31
CA PRO A 124 12.11 -1.84 -1.15
C PRO A 124 12.62 -0.39 -1.07
N ALA A 125 12.96 0.23 -2.22
CA ALA A 125 13.47 1.60 -2.25
C ALA A 125 12.44 2.63 -1.75
N PHE A 126 11.18 2.46 -2.10
CA PHE A 126 10.10 3.30 -1.57
C PHE A 126 9.89 3.09 -0.06
N LEU A 127 9.90 1.85 0.40
CA LEU A 127 9.75 1.55 1.83
C LEU A 127 10.93 2.05 2.67
N GLU A 128 12.14 2.05 2.13
CA GLU A 128 13.31 2.65 2.80
C GLU A 128 13.13 4.16 2.98
N VAL A 129 12.59 4.86 1.98
CA VAL A 129 12.26 6.29 2.10
C VAL A 129 11.12 6.49 3.10
N ALA A 130 10.08 5.66 3.03
CA ALA A 130 8.97 5.68 3.98
C ALA A 130 9.47 5.53 5.42
N GLN A 131 10.31 4.52 5.69
CA GLN A 131 10.84 4.24 7.02
C GLN A 131 11.71 5.38 7.56
N ARG A 132 12.51 6.03 6.69
CA ARG A 132 13.35 7.17 7.10
C ARG A 132 12.55 8.43 7.40
N ARG A 133 11.52 8.72 6.60
CA ARG A 133 10.73 9.97 6.70
C ARG A 133 9.53 9.86 7.63
N ARG A 134 8.92 8.67 7.66
CA ARG A 134 7.67 8.38 8.38
C ARG A 134 7.77 7.00 9.04
N PRO A 135 8.62 6.85 10.09
CA PRO A 135 8.86 5.54 10.71
C PRO A 135 7.55 4.83 11.08
N GLY A 136 7.47 3.52 10.79
CA GLY A 136 6.27 2.77 11.04
C GLY A 136 6.30 1.32 10.60
N ALA A 137 5.12 0.71 10.53
CA ALA A 137 4.94 -0.64 10.06
C ALA A 137 4.86 -0.67 8.54
N TYR A 138 5.82 -1.32 7.89
CA TYR A 138 5.85 -1.49 6.44
C TYR A 138 6.23 -2.92 6.07
N LEU A 139 5.60 -3.45 5.00
CA LEU A 139 5.83 -4.79 4.46
C LEU A 139 5.97 -4.74 2.95
N LEU A 140 6.81 -5.61 2.39
CA LEU A 140 6.88 -5.84 0.95
C LEU A 140 5.74 -6.77 0.53
N ALA A 141 4.77 -6.24 -0.19
CA ALA A 141 3.63 -7.00 -0.68
C ALA A 141 2.99 -6.36 -1.91
N HIS A 142 2.17 -7.14 -2.62
CA HIS A 142 1.34 -6.68 -3.73
C HIS A 142 -0.10 -6.48 -3.29
N GLY A 143 -0.77 -5.45 -3.82
CA GLY A 143 -2.18 -5.16 -3.51
C GLY A 143 -3.14 -6.25 -3.98
N GLU A 144 -2.78 -6.94 -5.06
CA GLU A 144 -3.55 -8.06 -5.63
C GLU A 144 -3.48 -9.35 -4.79
N ARG A 145 -2.59 -9.38 -3.77
CA ARG A 145 -2.45 -10.53 -2.86
C ARG A 145 -1.91 -10.10 -1.51
N LEU A 146 -2.81 -9.52 -0.73
CA LEU A 146 -2.47 -8.93 0.56
C LEU A 146 -2.16 -10.01 1.62
N PRO A 147 -1.07 -9.85 2.39
CA PRO A 147 -0.63 -10.82 3.38
C PRO A 147 -1.35 -10.65 4.73
N PHE A 148 -2.65 -10.49 4.69
CA PHE A 148 -3.47 -10.28 5.88
C PHE A 148 -4.67 -11.22 5.88
N ARG A 149 -5.16 -11.53 7.09
CA ARG A 149 -6.38 -12.30 7.28
C ARG A 149 -7.61 -11.50 6.84
N GLU A 150 -8.70 -12.20 6.63
CA GLU A 150 -10.01 -11.62 6.37
C GLU A 150 -10.44 -10.73 7.56
N GLY A 151 -11.05 -9.58 7.25
CA GLY A 151 -11.58 -8.67 8.27
C GLY A 151 -10.55 -8.05 9.19
N ALA A 152 -9.29 -7.95 8.77
CA ALA A 152 -8.19 -7.45 9.60
C ALA A 152 -8.28 -5.95 9.89
N PHE A 153 -8.84 -5.16 8.97
CA PHE A 153 -8.76 -3.70 9.00
C PHE A 153 -10.13 -3.03 9.05
N SER A 154 -10.20 -1.92 9.78
CA SER A 154 -11.39 -1.05 9.78
C SER A 154 -11.38 -0.06 8.61
N GLY A 155 -10.20 0.28 8.10
CA GLY A 155 -10.03 1.18 6.97
C GLY A 155 -8.90 0.73 6.06
N VAL A 156 -9.13 0.81 4.75
CA VAL A 156 -8.15 0.55 3.72
C VAL A 156 -8.04 1.79 2.84
N ALA A 157 -6.83 2.25 2.60
CA ALA A 157 -6.53 3.32 1.66
C ALA A 157 -5.79 2.76 0.44
N ILE A 158 -6.18 3.19 -0.75
CA ILE A 158 -5.47 2.95 -2.01
C ILE A 158 -5.37 4.30 -2.71
N GLY A 159 -4.17 4.87 -2.71
CA GLY A 159 -3.90 6.16 -3.35
C GLY A 159 -3.88 6.05 -4.89
N PRO A 160 -3.20 6.97 -5.57
CA PRO A 160 -3.08 6.98 -7.05
C PRO A 160 -2.46 5.71 -7.63
N THR A 161 -1.93 4.82 -6.80
CA THR A 161 -1.41 3.48 -7.15
C THR A 161 -2.46 2.59 -7.80
N TRP A 162 -3.75 2.90 -7.65
CA TRP A 162 -4.84 2.08 -8.21
C TRP A 162 -4.64 1.76 -9.70
N ASN A 163 -4.17 2.74 -10.46
CA ASN A 163 -3.93 2.61 -11.90
C ASN A 163 -2.66 1.79 -12.24
N GLU A 164 -1.84 1.44 -11.25
CA GLU A 164 -0.60 0.67 -11.43
C GLU A 164 -0.80 -0.83 -11.23
N PHE A 165 -1.91 -1.27 -10.65
CA PHE A 165 -2.17 -2.69 -10.44
C PHE A 165 -2.24 -3.46 -11.75
N LEU A 166 -1.71 -4.69 -11.73
CA LEU A 166 -1.82 -5.63 -12.85
C LEU A 166 -3.23 -6.16 -13.00
N ASP A 167 -3.89 -6.38 -11.86
CA ASP A 167 -5.27 -6.81 -11.72
C ASP A 167 -5.98 -5.88 -10.72
N PRO A 168 -6.52 -4.73 -11.20
CA PRO A 168 -7.24 -3.79 -10.33
C PRO A 168 -8.45 -4.41 -9.64
N GLU A 169 -9.15 -5.32 -10.31
CA GLU A 169 -10.27 -6.04 -9.71
C GLU A 169 -9.81 -7.00 -8.62
N GLY A 170 -8.68 -7.69 -8.83
CA GLY A 170 -8.05 -8.51 -7.82
C GLY A 170 -7.66 -7.70 -6.59
N ALA A 171 -7.08 -6.51 -6.78
CA ALA A 171 -6.77 -5.59 -5.69
C ALA A 171 -8.04 -5.13 -4.96
N ALA A 172 -9.14 -4.86 -5.68
CA ALA A 172 -10.42 -4.52 -5.07
C ALA A 172 -11.00 -5.67 -4.24
N ARG A 173 -10.94 -6.90 -4.76
CA ARG A 173 -11.37 -8.11 -4.03
C ARG A 173 -10.54 -8.31 -2.76
N GLU A 174 -9.23 -8.12 -2.81
CA GLU A 174 -8.35 -8.20 -1.65
C GLU A 174 -8.63 -7.10 -0.63
N ALA A 175 -8.81 -5.85 -1.06
CA ALA A 175 -9.20 -4.75 -0.18
C ALA A 175 -10.52 -5.05 0.54
N ARG A 176 -11.52 -5.56 -0.19
CA ARG A 176 -12.79 -6.00 0.41
C ARG A 176 -12.60 -7.16 1.40
N ARG A 177 -11.77 -8.15 1.06
CA ARG A 177 -11.52 -9.32 1.92
C ARG A 177 -10.90 -8.91 3.25
N VAL A 178 -9.91 -8.02 3.25
CA VAL A 178 -9.21 -7.60 4.47
C VAL A 178 -9.99 -6.56 5.29
N LEU A 179 -10.99 -5.91 4.72
CA LEU A 179 -11.90 -5.03 5.45
C LEU A 179 -12.87 -5.84 6.31
N ARG A 180 -13.02 -5.42 7.56
CA ARG A 180 -14.07 -5.95 8.45
C ARG A 180 -15.45 -5.46 8.01
N PRO A 181 -16.53 -6.14 8.39
CA PRO A 181 -17.89 -5.62 8.19
C PRO A 181 -18.03 -4.20 8.74
N GLY A 182 -18.60 -3.28 7.96
CA GLY A 182 -18.69 -1.86 8.29
C GLY A 182 -17.38 -1.06 8.12
N GLY A 183 -16.29 -1.70 7.69
CA GLY A 183 -15.04 -1.01 7.34
C GLY A 183 -15.19 -0.12 6.11
N ARG A 184 -14.27 0.84 5.94
CA ARG A 184 -14.32 1.84 4.86
C ARG A 184 -13.11 1.74 3.94
N LEU A 185 -13.36 1.88 2.64
CA LEU A 185 -12.32 2.02 1.62
C LEU A 185 -12.20 3.49 1.21
N PHE A 186 -10.98 4.02 1.18
CA PHE A 186 -10.62 5.26 0.52
C PHE A 186 -9.82 4.94 -0.74
N GLY A 187 -10.22 5.47 -1.88
CA GLY A 187 -9.54 5.22 -3.15
C GLY A 187 -9.40 6.47 -3.99
N LEU A 188 -8.24 6.63 -4.63
CA LEU A 188 -8.02 7.65 -5.66
C LEU A 188 -7.72 6.97 -6.99
N LEU A 189 -8.54 7.25 -7.98
CA LEU A 189 -8.35 6.79 -9.35
C LEU A 189 -8.09 7.99 -10.26
N LEU A 190 -7.15 7.82 -11.18
CA LEU A 190 -6.94 8.74 -12.29
C LEU A 190 -7.84 8.33 -13.44
N LEU A 191 -8.73 9.24 -13.86
CA LEU A 191 -9.65 9.02 -14.96
C LEU A 191 -9.25 9.91 -16.16
N GLY A 192 -9.45 9.41 -17.37
CA GLY A 192 -9.27 10.16 -18.62
C GLY A 192 -7.87 10.08 -19.24
N PRO A 193 -7.59 10.93 -20.25
CA PRO A 193 -6.38 10.86 -21.08
C PRO A 193 -5.06 11.00 -20.30
N GLY A 194 -5.08 11.69 -19.16
CA GLY A 194 -3.92 11.83 -18.29
C GLY A 194 -3.50 10.53 -17.59
N ALA A 195 -4.37 9.55 -17.48
CA ALA A 195 -4.05 8.23 -16.97
C ALA A 195 -3.10 7.44 -17.90
N SER A 196 -2.94 7.89 -19.14
CA SER A 196 -2.15 7.25 -20.19
C SER A 196 -0.71 7.74 -20.28
N LEU A 197 -0.22 8.60 -19.39
CA LEU A 197 1.14 9.16 -19.43
C LEU A 197 2.25 8.14 -19.08
N GLY A 198 2.03 6.87 -19.34
CA GLY A 198 3.06 5.82 -19.30
C GLY A 198 3.49 5.36 -17.90
N LEU A 199 3.13 6.10 -16.85
CA LEU A 199 3.38 5.74 -15.46
C LEU A 199 2.21 4.96 -14.85
N PHE A 200 1.01 5.14 -15.40
CA PHE A 200 -0.22 4.54 -14.90
C PHE A 200 -0.87 3.69 -15.99
N ARG A 201 -1.35 2.54 -15.62
CA ARG A 201 -2.12 1.70 -16.51
C ARG A 201 -3.54 2.27 -16.61
N PRO A 202 -4.10 2.53 -17.81
CA PRO A 202 -5.51 2.90 -17.92
C PRO A 202 -6.39 1.78 -17.35
N THR A 203 -7.42 2.15 -16.61
CA THR A 203 -8.48 1.21 -16.26
C THR A 203 -9.15 0.75 -17.54
N PRO A 204 -9.40 -0.56 -17.75
CA PRO A 204 -10.27 -1.02 -18.84
C PRO A 204 -11.63 -0.34 -18.68
N GLU A 205 -12.16 0.17 -19.80
CA GLU A 205 -13.54 0.66 -19.89
C GLU A 205 -14.54 -0.46 -19.67
#